data_717f17029cf5284727f1b1934741240b
#
_entry.id   717f17029cf5284727f1b1934741240b
#
_cell.length_a   1.000
_cell.length_b   1.000
_cell.length_c   1.000
_cell.angle_alpha   90.00
_cell.angle_beta   90.00
_cell.angle_gamma   90.00
#
_symmetry.space_group_name_H-M   'P 1'
#
loop_
_entity.id
_entity.type
_entity.pdbx_description
1 polymer ?
#
loop_
_entity_poly.entity_id
_entity_poly.type
_entity_poly.pdbx_seq_one_letter_code
_entity_poly.pdbx_strand_id
1 'polypeptide(L)'
;MSDALNKFSMPMFNDFVPEKIRPWIYLFIAMCFQLSGARYLGPLNEIIGDCGYMREDILMCMYCNLAGMAMWFPMLFRMKFRFSNKTLLTASSITVIVTNILTAHITFLPLLWLLCVIEGIAKIQGTFECMSNIQLWMTPKRDMKVFFPILHTVILSAICFQDILSSFFGHIGDWVLMHYLIIGLQCVVLAILTTCVHHFKFTNQPLLGVDWTGMLLWGALMAQLAFLLDYGNHYDWFNGSVIWYVSGFAVITLAMILWRMNNNRHPYISPRVFTSFRFVKPILVLIIIYEAVMGTEYVLEEVFLEECLDYDTWTNARLVWPVWVGNIAGCAVSFVWMRLVNRFTYVRLGILGTCFLGLYVVTMYFLVTPALNMEALWLPLFFRGAAYSCLSIMFMVSLHDSMDFQHFFQGLSIFNMLHMVIGGCIGCAFYTEGLNHYAAEAVRNFLITDSKTIMCLSVKTLYGWVAFVCAALLIGFMMFDSPIRRDRKMWRF
;
A
#
# COMPACT_ATOMS: atom_id res chain seq x y z
N MET A 1 -34.13 24.93 1.78
CA MET A 1 -33.32 26.07 1.27
C MET A 1 -32.05 26.35 2.09
N SER A 2 -31.81 25.68 3.21
CA SER A 2 -30.62 25.88 4.07
C SER A 2 -29.41 24.99 3.74
N ASP A 3 -29.55 23.94 2.93
CA ASP A 3 -28.47 23.00 2.59
C ASP A 3 -27.60 23.41 1.38
N ALA A 4 -28.02 24.45 0.65
CA ALA A 4 -27.26 24.94 -0.50
C ALA A 4 -26.11 25.91 -0.14
N LEU A 5 -26.08 26.43 1.09
CA LEU A 5 -25.17 27.48 1.53
C LEU A 5 -23.83 27.02 2.09
N ASN A 6 -23.58 25.70 2.22
CA ASN A 6 -22.35 25.18 2.84
C ASN A 6 -21.55 24.21 1.95
N LYS A 7 -21.72 24.25 0.64
CA LYS A 7 -20.91 23.41 -0.25
C LYS A 7 -19.56 24.07 -0.50
N PHE A 8 -18.46 23.39 -0.14
CA PHE A 8 -17.11 23.86 -0.41
C PHE A 8 -16.87 23.97 -1.93
N SER A 9 -16.69 25.18 -2.43
CA SER A 9 -16.59 25.50 -3.86
C SER A 9 -15.20 25.35 -4.45
N MET A 10 -14.23 24.85 -3.67
CA MET A 10 -12.80 24.78 -4.07
C MET A 10 -12.25 26.13 -4.57
N PRO A 11 -12.04 27.09 -3.67
CA PRO A 11 -11.70 28.47 -4.01
C PRO A 11 -10.29 28.65 -4.63
N MET A 12 -9.48 27.57 -4.69
CA MET A 12 -8.15 27.59 -5.26
C MET A 12 -8.12 27.56 -6.80
N PHE A 13 -9.26 27.32 -7.44
CA PHE A 13 -9.36 27.37 -8.91
C PHE A 13 -9.66 28.79 -9.41
N ASN A 14 -9.12 29.14 -10.57
CA ASN A 14 -9.43 30.37 -11.27
C ASN A 14 -10.93 30.42 -11.66
N ASP A 15 -11.50 31.63 -11.75
CA ASP A 15 -12.95 31.83 -11.94
C ASP A 15 -13.49 31.29 -13.26
N PHE A 16 -12.66 31.20 -14.31
CA PHE A 16 -13.08 30.62 -15.58
C PHE A 16 -13.34 29.10 -15.53
N VAL A 17 -12.83 28.40 -14.48
CA VAL A 17 -13.04 26.96 -14.32
C VAL A 17 -14.39 26.70 -13.68
N PRO A 18 -15.35 26.02 -14.37
CA PRO A 18 -16.67 25.72 -13.82
C PRO A 18 -16.58 24.89 -12.54
N GLU A 19 -17.35 25.22 -11.51
CA GLU A 19 -17.34 24.53 -10.22
C GLU A 19 -17.58 23.00 -10.32
N LYS A 20 -18.38 22.57 -11.30
CA LYS A 20 -18.69 21.15 -11.53
C LYS A 20 -17.48 20.35 -12.01
N ILE A 21 -16.51 20.99 -12.66
CA ILE A 21 -15.32 20.34 -13.25
C ILE A 21 -14.16 20.31 -12.25
N ARG A 22 -14.09 21.24 -11.30
CA ARG A 22 -12.99 21.34 -10.32
C ARG A 22 -12.66 20.03 -9.58
N PRO A 23 -13.65 19.26 -9.05
CA PRO A 23 -13.34 17.99 -8.38
C PRO A 23 -12.74 16.95 -9.32
N TRP A 24 -13.17 16.91 -10.57
CA TRP A 24 -12.68 15.97 -11.57
C TRP A 24 -11.24 16.28 -11.99
N ILE A 25 -10.87 17.57 -12.07
CA ILE A 25 -9.48 17.99 -12.29
C ILE A 25 -8.60 17.49 -11.14
N TYR A 26 -9.01 17.67 -9.88
CA TYR A 26 -8.26 17.16 -8.74
C TYR A 26 -8.22 15.63 -8.70
N LEU A 27 -9.29 14.96 -9.10
CA LEU A 27 -9.30 13.50 -9.22
C LEU A 27 -8.27 13.04 -10.27
N PHE A 28 -8.24 13.68 -11.42
CA PHE A 28 -7.25 13.39 -12.46
C PHE A 28 -5.81 13.62 -11.96
N ILE A 29 -5.53 14.75 -11.31
CA ILE A 29 -4.23 15.04 -10.73
C ILE A 29 -3.84 13.98 -9.69
N ALA A 30 -4.78 13.58 -8.81
CA ALA A 30 -4.54 12.54 -7.83
C ALA A 30 -4.20 11.18 -8.48
N MET A 31 -4.91 10.81 -9.57
CA MET A 31 -4.61 9.62 -10.35
C MET A 31 -3.20 9.69 -10.96
N CYS A 32 -2.80 10.84 -11.53
CA CYS A 32 -1.45 11.03 -12.06
C CYS A 32 -0.36 10.87 -11.00
N PHE A 33 -0.58 11.32 -9.75
CA PHE A 33 0.33 11.07 -8.65
C PHE A 33 0.32 9.61 -8.22
N GLN A 34 -0.82 8.95 -8.22
CA GLN A 34 -0.91 7.53 -7.83
C GLN A 34 -0.27 6.59 -8.86
N LEU A 35 -0.25 6.95 -10.13
CA LEU A 35 0.46 6.21 -11.17
C LEU A 35 1.99 6.28 -11.04
N SER A 36 2.56 7.16 -10.23
CA SER A 36 3.98 7.13 -9.87
C SER A 36 4.24 6.15 -8.73
N GLY A 37 5.31 5.41 -8.75
CA GLY A 37 5.67 4.39 -7.74
C GLY A 37 5.15 2.98 -8.09
N ALA A 38 5.61 1.93 -7.42
CA ALA A 38 5.35 0.49 -7.68
C ALA A 38 5.53 0.02 -9.15
N ARG A 39 6.07 0.85 -10.02
CA ARG A 39 6.29 0.60 -11.46
C ARG A 39 7.20 -0.58 -11.76
N TYR A 40 7.94 -1.03 -10.76
CA TYR A 40 8.86 -2.15 -10.88
C TYR A 40 8.19 -3.53 -10.76
N LEU A 41 6.94 -3.60 -10.33
CA LEU A 41 6.28 -4.89 -10.13
C LEU A 41 5.83 -5.55 -11.43
N GLY A 42 5.34 -4.77 -12.38
CA GLY A 42 4.85 -5.30 -13.64
C GLY A 42 5.96 -5.99 -14.46
N PRO A 43 6.99 -5.26 -14.93
CA PRO A 43 8.06 -5.80 -15.76
C PRO A 43 9.28 -6.25 -14.92
N LEU A 44 9.06 -6.97 -13.81
CA LEU A 44 10.12 -7.37 -12.88
C LEU A 44 11.23 -8.16 -13.58
N ASN A 45 10.88 -9.19 -14.34
CA ASN A 45 11.83 -10.07 -15.02
C ASN A 45 12.59 -9.36 -16.14
N GLU A 46 11.93 -8.46 -16.86
CA GLU A 46 12.56 -7.65 -17.90
C GLU A 46 13.62 -6.71 -17.31
N ILE A 47 13.32 -6.07 -16.17
CA ILE A 47 14.28 -5.20 -15.48
C ILE A 47 15.46 -6.01 -14.92
N ILE A 48 15.20 -7.19 -14.35
CA ILE A 48 16.26 -8.11 -13.88
C ILE A 48 17.18 -8.48 -15.05
N GLY A 49 16.60 -8.84 -16.21
CA GLY A 49 17.35 -9.21 -17.39
C GLY A 49 18.20 -8.07 -17.95
N ASP A 50 17.64 -6.86 -18.02
CA ASP A 50 18.32 -5.70 -18.61
C ASP A 50 19.38 -5.08 -17.71
N CYS A 51 19.11 -5.00 -16.41
CA CYS A 51 19.97 -4.28 -15.46
C CYS A 51 20.90 -5.21 -14.67
N GLY A 52 20.66 -6.53 -14.70
CA GLY A 52 21.42 -7.48 -13.88
C GLY A 52 21.15 -7.34 -12.38
N TYR A 53 20.01 -6.80 -12.00
CA TYR A 53 19.59 -6.70 -10.61
C TYR A 53 19.03 -8.03 -10.10
N MET A 54 19.04 -8.19 -8.78
CA MET A 54 18.28 -9.25 -8.13
C MET A 54 16.83 -8.82 -7.95
N ARG A 55 15.96 -9.80 -7.73
CA ARG A 55 14.54 -9.55 -7.43
C ARG A 55 14.38 -8.66 -6.20
N GLU A 56 15.14 -8.94 -5.15
CA GLU A 56 15.16 -8.20 -3.89
C GLU A 56 15.54 -6.73 -4.10
N ASP A 57 16.45 -6.43 -5.04
CA ASP A 57 16.87 -5.05 -5.35
C ASP A 57 15.69 -4.21 -5.84
N ILE A 58 14.83 -4.81 -6.68
CA ILE A 58 13.68 -4.13 -7.26
C ILE A 58 12.52 -4.04 -6.25
N LEU A 59 12.25 -5.11 -5.49
CA LEU A 59 11.27 -5.08 -4.41
C LEU A 59 11.64 -4.04 -3.35
N MET A 60 12.94 -3.90 -3.04
CA MET A 60 13.42 -2.86 -2.14
C MET A 60 13.12 -1.44 -2.65
N CYS A 61 13.12 -1.19 -3.98
CA CYS A 61 12.67 0.08 -4.55
C CYS A 61 11.21 0.37 -4.19
N MET A 62 10.34 -0.62 -4.27
CA MET A 62 8.93 -0.50 -3.87
C MET A 62 8.82 -0.22 -2.36
N TYR A 63 9.51 -0.98 -1.52
CA TYR A 63 9.48 -0.77 -0.06
C TYR A 63 10.03 0.60 0.34
N CYS A 64 11.06 1.11 -0.35
CA CYS A 64 11.57 2.46 -0.15
C CYS A 64 10.53 3.53 -0.52
N ASN A 65 9.78 3.34 -1.61
CA ASN A 65 8.70 4.24 -1.99
C ASN A 65 7.60 4.26 -0.92
N LEU A 66 7.18 3.08 -0.43
CA LEU A 66 6.19 2.95 0.64
C LEU A 66 6.69 3.55 1.97
N ALA A 67 7.96 3.36 2.31
CA ALA A 67 8.58 3.98 3.50
C ALA A 67 8.59 5.50 3.39
N GLY A 68 8.89 6.06 2.21
CA GLY A 68 8.79 7.49 1.92
C GLY A 68 7.37 8.04 2.13
N MET A 69 6.37 7.33 1.64
CA MET A 69 4.96 7.68 1.87
C MET A 69 4.61 7.64 3.37
N ALA A 70 4.96 6.54 4.05
CA ALA A 70 4.60 6.31 5.44
C ALA A 70 5.27 7.33 6.39
N MET A 71 6.55 7.65 6.17
CA MET A 71 7.24 8.66 6.97
C MET A 71 6.74 10.09 6.71
N TRP A 72 6.00 10.36 5.63
CA TRP A 72 5.51 11.71 5.34
C TRP A 72 4.12 11.99 5.89
N PHE A 73 3.32 10.97 6.27
CA PHE A 73 1.95 11.15 6.76
C PHE A 73 1.79 12.20 7.87
N PRO A 74 2.61 12.23 8.95
CA PRO A 74 2.49 13.23 10.02
C PRO A 74 2.76 14.66 9.54
N MET A 75 3.46 14.82 8.41
CA MET A 75 3.83 16.12 7.84
C MET A 75 2.76 16.72 6.93
N LEU A 76 1.84 15.92 6.40
CA LEU A 76 0.88 16.34 5.36
C LEU A 76 0.12 17.60 5.71
N PHE A 77 -0.51 17.63 6.90
CA PHE A 77 -1.27 18.82 7.33
C PHE A 77 -0.38 20.00 7.69
N ARG A 78 0.81 19.77 8.24
CA ARG A 78 1.75 20.85 8.56
C ARG A 78 2.19 21.57 7.29
N MET A 79 2.47 20.81 6.23
CA MET A 79 2.80 21.36 4.91
C MET A 79 1.61 22.08 4.29
N LYS A 80 0.42 21.47 4.30
CA LYS A 80 -0.83 22.08 3.80
C LYS A 80 -1.16 23.42 4.44
N PHE A 81 -0.94 23.57 5.75
CA PHE A 81 -1.23 24.82 6.47
C PHE A 81 -0.13 25.88 6.35
N ARG A 82 1.05 25.50 5.88
CA ARG A 82 2.16 26.44 5.66
C ARG A 82 2.23 26.96 4.25
N PHE A 83 2.15 26.07 3.27
CA PHE A 83 2.34 26.39 1.85
C PHE A 83 1.01 26.53 1.13
N SER A 84 1.03 27.21 -0.02
CA SER A 84 -0.15 27.24 -0.88
C SER A 84 -0.36 25.90 -1.58
N ASN A 85 -1.62 25.59 -1.87
CA ASN A 85 -2.01 24.40 -2.63
C ASN A 85 -1.23 24.28 -3.95
N LYS A 86 -1.17 25.36 -4.75
CA LYS A 86 -0.41 25.40 -5.99
C LYS A 86 1.07 25.08 -5.78
N THR A 87 1.71 25.66 -4.75
CA THR A 87 3.13 25.43 -4.46
C THR A 87 3.40 23.97 -4.11
N LEU A 88 2.57 23.35 -3.28
CA LEU A 88 2.74 21.94 -2.91
C LEU A 88 2.58 21.00 -4.09
N LEU A 89 1.53 21.19 -4.89
CA LEU A 89 1.29 20.37 -6.08
C LEU A 89 2.39 20.54 -7.13
N THR A 90 2.83 21.79 -7.38
CA THR A 90 3.92 22.06 -8.34
C THR A 90 5.24 21.45 -7.86
N ALA A 91 5.60 21.61 -6.57
CA ALA A 91 6.81 21.02 -6.02
C ALA A 91 6.76 19.49 -6.10
N SER A 92 5.64 18.87 -5.74
CA SER A 92 5.45 17.41 -5.85
C SER A 92 5.59 16.93 -7.31
N SER A 93 4.95 17.61 -8.27
CA SER A 93 5.05 17.24 -9.69
C SER A 93 6.49 17.36 -10.23
N ILE A 94 7.19 18.46 -9.91
CA ILE A 94 8.59 18.62 -10.32
C ILE A 94 9.46 17.54 -9.69
N THR A 95 9.25 17.21 -8.41
CA THR A 95 10.00 16.14 -7.74
C THR A 95 9.77 14.81 -8.44
N VAL A 96 8.52 14.42 -8.76
CA VAL A 96 8.23 13.18 -9.49
C VAL A 96 8.88 13.19 -10.89
N ILE A 97 8.88 14.30 -11.62
CA ILE A 97 9.58 14.39 -12.91
C ILE A 97 11.07 14.14 -12.74
N VAL A 98 11.72 14.85 -11.81
CA VAL A 98 13.17 14.75 -11.59
C VAL A 98 13.55 13.33 -11.14
N THR A 99 12.81 12.75 -10.20
CA THR A 99 13.07 11.37 -9.73
C THR A 99 12.93 10.37 -10.87
N ASN A 100 11.90 10.49 -11.73
CA ASN A 100 11.72 9.58 -12.86
C ASN A 100 12.79 9.74 -13.95
N ILE A 101 13.27 10.95 -14.22
CA ILE A 101 14.42 11.15 -15.13
C ILE A 101 15.66 10.46 -14.56
N LEU A 102 15.93 10.65 -13.28
CA LEU A 102 17.12 10.07 -12.64
C LEU A 102 17.04 8.55 -12.53
N THR A 103 15.91 7.99 -12.09
CA THR A 103 15.73 6.54 -11.95
C THR A 103 15.76 5.79 -13.27
N ALA A 104 15.41 6.43 -14.38
CA ALA A 104 15.52 5.83 -15.72
C ALA A 104 16.98 5.61 -16.18
N HIS A 105 17.96 6.30 -15.55
CA HIS A 105 19.36 6.28 -16.00
C HIS A 105 20.37 5.83 -14.92
N ILE A 106 19.96 5.82 -13.65
CA ILE A 106 20.84 5.46 -12.54
C ILE A 106 20.76 3.96 -12.28
N THR A 107 21.95 3.33 -12.26
CA THR A 107 22.11 1.90 -11.94
C THR A 107 22.66 1.65 -10.53
N PHE A 108 23.10 2.70 -9.81
CA PHE A 108 23.63 2.58 -8.44
C PHE A 108 22.48 2.41 -7.44
N LEU A 109 22.29 1.20 -6.94
CA LEU A 109 21.15 0.79 -6.10
C LEU A 109 20.88 1.68 -4.88
N PRO A 110 21.84 2.06 -4.03
CA PRO A 110 21.56 2.90 -2.87
C PRO A 110 20.95 4.27 -3.24
N LEU A 111 21.39 4.84 -4.36
CA LEU A 111 20.86 6.10 -4.87
C LEU A 111 19.46 5.88 -5.47
N LEU A 112 19.24 4.77 -6.14
CA LEU A 112 17.93 4.39 -6.68
C LEU A 112 16.90 4.25 -5.54
N TRP A 113 17.24 3.56 -4.45
CA TRP A 113 16.39 3.44 -3.26
C TRP A 113 16.07 4.80 -2.63
N LEU A 114 17.08 5.68 -2.52
CA LEU A 114 16.86 7.04 -2.00
C LEU A 114 15.91 7.84 -2.88
N LEU A 115 16.04 7.75 -4.21
CA LEU A 115 15.13 8.40 -5.16
C LEU A 115 13.70 7.87 -5.01
N CYS A 116 13.53 6.58 -4.78
CA CYS A 116 12.22 5.97 -4.52
C CYS A 116 11.58 6.51 -3.22
N VAL A 117 12.37 6.73 -2.15
CA VAL A 117 11.88 7.38 -0.92
C VAL A 117 11.38 8.80 -1.23
N ILE A 118 12.16 9.59 -1.95
CA ILE A 118 11.81 10.97 -2.31
C ILE A 118 10.54 11.01 -3.19
N GLU A 119 10.45 10.09 -4.13
CA GLU A 119 9.25 9.96 -4.98
C GLU A 119 8.01 9.59 -4.15
N GLY A 120 8.13 8.68 -3.18
CA GLY A 120 7.07 8.33 -2.26
C GLY A 120 6.54 9.53 -1.46
N ILE A 121 7.44 10.39 -0.98
CA ILE A 121 7.09 11.66 -0.32
C ILE A 121 6.29 12.56 -1.26
N ALA A 122 6.76 12.75 -2.49
CA ALA A 122 6.09 13.61 -3.47
C ALA A 122 4.72 13.06 -3.88
N LYS A 123 4.63 11.75 -4.11
CA LYS A 123 3.40 11.03 -4.43
C LYS A 123 2.32 11.25 -3.38
N ILE A 124 2.64 11.00 -2.11
CA ILE A 124 1.64 11.12 -1.04
C ILE A 124 1.25 12.57 -0.76
N GLN A 125 2.19 13.53 -0.87
CA GLN A 125 1.89 14.95 -0.71
C GLN A 125 0.93 15.44 -1.79
N GLY A 126 1.20 15.12 -3.07
CA GLY A 126 0.35 15.52 -4.20
C GLY A 126 -1.03 14.89 -4.13
N THR A 127 -1.11 13.60 -3.86
CA THR A 127 -2.39 12.89 -3.69
C THR A 127 -3.20 13.47 -2.54
N PHE A 128 -2.58 13.68 -1.38
CA PHE A 128 -3.25 14.22 -0.20
C PHE A 128 -3.80 15.62 -0.44
N GLU A 129 -3.04 16.48 -1.13
CA GLU A 129 -3.48 17.84 -1.42
C GLU A 129 -4.75 17.87 -2.30
N CYS A 130 -4.85 16.97 -3.27
CA CYS A 130 -6.04 16.82 -4.11
C CYS A 130 -7.20 16.19 -3.33
N MET A 131 -6.97 15.02 -2.71
CA MET A 131 -8.02 14.22 -2.09
C MET A 131 -8.61 14.88 -0.85
N SER A 132 -7.82 15.64 -0.07
CA SER A 132 -8.33 16.41 1.08
C SER A 132 -9.30 17.53 0.67
N ASN A 133 -9.13 18.13 -0.52
CA ASN A 133 -10.04 19.11 -1.06
C ASN A 133 -11.31 18.45 -1.64
N ILE A 134 -11.16 17.29 -2.29
CA ILE A 134 -12.30 16.46 -2.74
C ILE A 134 -13.13 16.02 -1.54
N GLN A 135 -12.49 15.62 -0.44
CA GLN A 135 -13.18 15.26 0.80
C GLN A 135 -14.07 16.39 1.33
N LEU A 136 -13.53 17.61 1.42
CA LEU A 136 -14.30 18.78 1.88
C LEU A 136 -15.46 19.10 0.94
N TRP A 137 -15.30 18.91 -0.36
CA TRP A 137 -16.36 19.11 -1.34
C TRP A 137 -17.47 18.06 -1.23
N MET A 138 -17.09 16.79 -1.04
CA MET A 138 -18.01 15.65 -1.03
C MET A 138 -18.69 15.47 0.32
N THR A 139 -17.94 15.61 1.40
CA THR A 139 -18.40 15.43 2.77
C THR A 139 -18.05 16.65 3.64
N PRO A 140 -18.82 17.76 3.57
CA PRO A 140 -18.56 18.96 4.36
C PRO A 140 -18.51 18.68 5.88
N LYS A 141 -19.27 17.69 6.35
CA LYS A 141 -19.29 17.21 7.75
C LYS A 141 -18.12 16.29 8.09
N ARG A 142 -17.17 16.07 7.16
CA ARG A 142 -16.00 15.17 7.29
C ARG A 142 -16.37 13.74 7.67
N ASP A 143 -17.40 13.17 7.04
CA ASP A 143 -17.75 11.76 7.20
C ASP A 143 -16.76 10.86 6.46
N MET A 144 -15.82 10.32 7.23
CA MET A 144 -14.76 9.44 6.70
C MET A 144 -15.29 8.08 6.25
N LYS A 145 -16.42 7.62 6.78
CA LYS A 145 -17.05 6.36 6.39
C LYS A 145 -17.52 6.37 4.93
N VAL A 146 -17.88 7.55 4.44
CA VAL A 146 -18.25 7.78 3.04
C VAL A 146 -17.01 8.04 2.18
N PHE A 147 -16.03 8.75 2.73
CA PHE A 147 -14.86 9.17 1.98
C PHE A 147 -13.86 8.04 1.70
N PHE A 148 -13.54 7.20 2.71
CA PHE A 148 -12.53 6.16 2.54
C PHE A 148 -12.83 5.12 1.47
N PRO A 149 -14.06 4.60 1.29
CA PRO A 149 -14.35 3.71 0.16
C PRO A 149 -14.06 4.34 -1.21
N ILE A 150 -14.39 5.62 -1.38
CA ILE A 150 -14.15 6.35 -2.62
C ILE A 150 -12.64 6.61 -2.82
N LEU A 151 -11.94 6.99 -1.76
CA LEU A 151 -10.49 7.15 -1.79
C LEU A 151 -9.80 5.84 -2.19
N HIS A 152 -10.18 4.72 -1.60
CA HIS A 152 -9.63 3.41 -1.93
C HIS A 152 -9.95 3.00 -3.37
N THR A 153 -11.16 3.27 -3.87
CA THR A 153 -11.48 3.02 -5.28
C THR A 153 -10.51 3.73 -6.21
N VAL A 154 -10.19 4.99 -5.93
CA VAL A 154 -9.23 5.78 -6.74
C VAL A 154 -7.83 5.21 -6.65
N ILE A 155 -7.34 4.94 -5.42
CA ILE A 155 -5.97 4.45 -5.19
C ILE A 155 -5.78 3.06 -5.81
N LEU A 156 -6.69 2.12 -5.53
CA LEU A 156 -6.57 0.74 -6.02
C LEU A 156 -6.74 0.66 -7.54
N SER A 157 -7.62 1.48 -8.12
CA SER A 157 -7.72 1.57 -9.58
C SER A 157 -6.42 2.09 -10.20
N ALA A 158 -5.79 3.10 -9.60
CA ALA A 158 -4.53 3.63 -10.10
C ALA A 158 -3.39 2.58 -10.02
N ILE A 159 -3.33 1.79 -8.93
CA ILE A 159 -2.36 0.70 -8.78
C ILE A 159 -2.57 -0.34 -9.88
N CYS A 160 -3.80 -0.85 -10.05
CA CYS A 160 -4.08 -1.84 -11.09
C CYS A 160 -3.76 -1.31 -12.51
N PHE A 161 -4.09 -0.06 -12.81
CA PHE A 161 -3.73 0.55 -14.10
C PHE A 161 -2.22 0.70 -14.26
N GLN A 162 -1.50 1.01 -13.19
CA GLN A 162 -0.05 1.09 -13.21
C GLN A 162 0.58 -0.28 -13.54
N ASP A 163 0.12 -1.35 -12.90
CA ASP A 163 0.62 -2.71 -13.14
C ASP A 163 0.37 -3.13 -14.59
N ILE A 164 -0.83 -2.87 -15.12
CA ILE A 164 -1.17 -3.17 -16.53
C ILE A 164 -0.27 -2.37 -17.49
N LEU A 165 -0.07 -1.06 -17.23
CA LEU A 165 0.73 -0.21 -18.12
C LEU A 165 2.22 -0.57 -18.06
N SER A 166 2.76 -0.82 -16.87
CA SER A 166 4.18 -1.19 -16.72
C SER A 166 4.48 -2.54 -17.38
N SER A 167 3.60 -3.52 -17.21
CA SER A 167 3.72 -4.83 -17.88
C SER A 167 3.56 -4.73 -19.40
N PHE A 168 2.68 -3.83 -19.89
CA PHE A 168 2.55 -3.57 -21.32
C PHE A 168 3.86 -3.03 -21.92
N PHE A 169 4.49 -2.07 -21.25
CA PHE A 169 5.78 -1.52 -21.72
C PHE A 169 6.91 -2.54 -21.59
N GLY A 170 6.95 -3.34 -20.54
CA GLY A 170 7.88 -4.46 -20.42
C GLY A 170 7.73 -5.46 -21.57
N HIS A 171 6.50 -5.85 -21.89
CA HIS A 171 6.21 -6.76 -23.01
C HIS A 171 6.65 -6.22 -24.38
N ILE A 172 6.58 -4.91 -24.61
CA ILE A 172 7.12 -4.28 -25.84
C ILE A 172 8.66 -4.29 -25.85
N GLY A 173 9.30 -4.58 -24.73
CA GLY A 173 10.76 -4.63 -24.57
C GLY A 173 11.40 -3.30 -24.19
N ASP A 174 10.64 -2.33 -23.69
CA ASP A 174 11.15 -1.05 -23.20
C ASP A 174 10.40 -0.58 -21.95
N TRP A 175 10.75 -1.16 -20.80
CA TRP A 175 10.18 -0.79 -19.51
C TRP A 175 10.45 0.67 -19.11
N VAL A 176 11.48 1.31 -19.68
CA VAL A 176 11.83 2.72 -19.44
C VAL A 176 10.73 3.66 -19.95
N LEU A 177 9.93 3.25 -20.94
CA LEU A 177 8.79 4.03 -21.45
C LEU A 177 7.77 4.36 -20.35
N MET A 178 7.67 3.54 -19.30
CA MET A 178 6.80 3.87 -18.16
C MET A 178 7.26 5.13 -17.43
N HIS A 179 8.57 5.35 -17.29
CA HIS A 179 9.11 6.59 -16.72
C HIS A 179 8.73 7.80 -17.58
N TYR A 180 8.88 7.70 -18.92
CA TYR A 180 8.52 8.78 -19.82
C TYR A 180 7.02 9.08 -19.83
N LEU A 181 6.16 8.05 -19.70
CA LEU A 181 4.73 8.23 -19.53
C LEU A 181 4.41 9.03 -18.26
N ILE A 182 5.02 8.66 -17.12
CA ILE A 182 4.84 9.38 -15.85
C ILE A 182 5.30 10.85 -15.99
N ILE A 183 6.45 11.09 -16.60
CA ILE A 183 6.96 12.44 -16.86
C ILE A 183 5.96 13.22 -17.71
N GLY A 184 5.45 12.64 -18.79
CA GLY A 184 4.45 13.25 -19.65
C GLY A 184 3.18 13.63 -18.91
N LEU A 185 2.64 12.71 -18.09
CA LEU A 185 1.46 12.97 -17.25
C LEU A 185 1.71 14.09 -16.25
N GLN A 186 2.89 14.12 -15.60
CA GLN A 186 3.22 15.19 -14.67
C GLN A 186 3.45 16.55 -15.36
N CYS A 187 3.92 16.57 -16.60
CA CYS A 187 3.95 17.80 -17.40
C CYS A 187 2.53 18.32 -17.71
N VAL A 188 1.58 17.42 -18.01
CA VAL A 188 0.16 17.81 -18.16
C VAL A 188 -0.39 18.36 -16.84
N VAL A 189 -0.07 17.72 -15.70
CA VAL A 189 -0.43 18.24 -14.37
C VAL A 189 0.11 19.64 -14.15
N LEU A 190 1.39 19.91 -14.47
CA LEU A 190 1.99 21.24 -14.36
C LEU A 190 1.28 22.27 -15.27
N ALA A 191 0.91 21.90 -16.49
CA ALA A 191 0.14 22.75 -17.38
C ALA A 191 -1.22 23.11 -16.80
N ILE A 192 -1.94 22.13 -16.20
CA ILE A 192 -3.21 22.38 -15.51
C ILE A 192 -3.01 23.28 -14.29
N LEU A 193 -1.98 23.06 -13.48
CA LEU A 193 -1.70 23.86 -12.29
C LEU A 193 -1.34 25.30 -12.63
N THR A 194 -0.60 25.53 -13.72
CA THR A 194 -0.22 26.88 -14.15
C THR A 194 -1.42 27.67 -14.67
N THR A 195 -2.31 27.03 -15.41
CA THR A 195 -3.46 27.68 -16.06
C THR A 195 -4.69 27.75 -15.18
N CYS A 196 -5.07 26.64 -14.49
CA CYS A 196 -6.37 26.54 -13.82
C CYS A 196 -6.35 26.85 -12.33
N VAL A 197 -5.17 26.78 -11.66
CA VAL A 197 -5.04 26.91 -10.21
C VAL A 197 -4.27 28.15 -9.81
N HIS A 198 -4.78 28.92 -8.83
CA HIS A 198 -4.06 30.06 -8.26
C HIS A 198 -3.54 29.73 -6.85
N HIS A 199 -2.68 30.62 -6.32
CA HIS A 199 -2.12 30.45 -4.99
C HIS A 199 -3.17 30.71 -3.90
N PHE A 200 -3.62 29.63 -3.27
CA PHE A 200 -4.56 29.69 -2.17
C PHE A 200 -3.94 29.05 -0.92
N LYS A 201 -4.11 29.69 0.24
CA LYS A 201 -3.68 29.19 1.54
C LYS A 201 -4.87 29.12 2.48
N PHE A 202 -5.05 27.98 3.17
CA PHE A 202 -6.07 27.86 4.22
C PHE A 202 -5.69 28.69 5.48
N THR A 203 -4.42 28.61 5.86
CA THR A 203 -3.86 29.29 7.04
C THR A 203 -2.37 29.57 6.78
N ASN A 204 -1.72 30.29 7.66
CA ASN A 204 -0.29 30.54 7.57
C ASN A 204 0.41 30.14 8.88
N GLN A 205 0.39 28.83 9.17
CA GLN A 205 1.02 28.31 10.38
C GLN A 205 2.55 28.14 10.16
N PRO A 206 3.38 28.55 11.13
CA PRO A 206 4.82 28.36 11.05
C PRO A 206 5.20 26.88 11.22
N LEU A 207 6.27 26.42 10.54
CA LEU A 207 6.85 25.08 10.69
C LEU A 207 7.78 24.98 11.93
N LEU A 208 7.38 25.61 13.05
CA LEU A 208 8.15 25.55 14.29
C LEU A 208 7.90 24.24 15.04
N GLY A 209 8.95 23.69 15.65
CA GLY A 209 8.85 22.46 16.46
C GLY A 209 8.64 21.18 15.66
N VAL A 210 9.03 21.13 14.38
CA VAL A 210 9.02 19.90 13.58
C VAL A 210 10.26 19.08 13.91
N ASP A 211 10.08 17.83 14.26
CA ASP A 211 11.17 16.89 14.52
C ASP A 211 11.61 16.20 13.22
N TRP A 212 12.38 16.93 12.39
CA TRP A 212 12.92 16.40 11.12
C TRP A 212 13.80 15.18 11.31
N THR A 213 14.64 15.19 12.36
CA THR A 213 15.50 14.05 12.65
C THR A 213 14.68 12.82 13.04
N GLY A 214 13.63 13.00 13.86
CA GLY A 214 12.71 11.90 14.18
C GLY A 214 12.03 11.33 12.95
N MET A 215 11.64 12.18 11.99
CA MET A 215 11.06 11.75 10.71
C MET A 215 12.07 10.89 9.90
N LEU A 216 13.32 11.36 9.76
CA LEU A 216 14.35 10.63 9.01
C LEU A 216 14.70 9.30 9.69
N LEU A 217 14.81 9.27 11.00
CA LEU A 217 15.05 8.02 11.76
C LEU A 217 13.91 7.03 11.57
N TRP A 218 12.65 7.52 11.53
CA TRP A 218 11.49 6.67 11.30
C TRP A 218 11.51 6.05 9.89
N GLY A 219 11.80 6.85 8.86
CA GLY A 219 11.96 6.34 7.50
C GLY A 219 13.13 5.37 7.35
N ALA A 220 14.28 5.67 8.00
CA ALA A 220 15.42 4.78 8.01
C ALA A 220 15.12 3.44 8.69
N LEU A 221 14.38 3.45 9.81
CA LEU A 221 13.96 2.20 10.47
C LEU A 221 13.08 1.34 9.55
N MET A 222 12.13 1.96 8.83
CA MET A 222 11.29 1.23 7.87
C MET A 222 12.12 0.58 6.76
N ALA A 223 13.06 1.33 6.16
CA ALA A 223 13.93 0.81 5.12
C ALA A 223 14.83 -0.31 5.63
N GLN A 224 15.38 -0.19 6.86
CA GLN A 224 16.18 -1.24 7.48
C GLN A 224 15.37 -2.51 7.76
N LEU A 225 14.14 -2.38 8.25
CA LEU A 225 13.27 -3.54 8.49
C LEU A 225 12.84 -4.21 7.17
N ALA A 226 12.54 -3.43 6.13
CA ALA A 226 12.27 -3.96 4.81
C ALA A 226 13.48 -4.74 4.27
N PHE A 227 14.67 -4.16 4.34
CA PHE A 227 15.92 -4.82 3.92
C PHE A 227 16.14 -6.14 4.66
N LEU A 228 15.99 -6.14 5.99
CA LEU A 228 16.19 -7.35 6.79
C LEU A 228 15.25 -8.50 6.38
N LEU A 229 14.00 -8.17 6.07
CA LEU A 229 13.00 -9.18 5.73
C LEU A 229 13.09 -9.61 4.26
N ASP A 230 13.41 -8.70 3.34
CA ASP A 230 13.51 -8.96 1.92
C ASP A 230 14.78 -9.73 1.56
N TYR A 231 15.94 -9.24 2.04
CA TYR A 231 17.24 -9.88 1.80
C TYR A 231 17.59 -11.00 2.78
N GLY A 232 16.74 -11.30 3.75
CA GLY A 232 17.00 -12.33 4.76
C GLY A 232 17.34 -13.68 4.14
N ASN A 233 16.54 -14.15 3.20
CA ASN A 233 16.74 -15.42 2.50
C ASN A 233 18.01 -15.39 1.61
N HIS A 234 18.28 -14.28 0.94
CA HIS A 234 19.45 -14.12 0.08
C HIS A 234 20.77 -14.23 0.87
N TYR A 235 20.84 -13.65 2.07
CA TYR A 235 22.03 -13.70 2.95
C TYR A 235 21.99 -14.83 3.97
N ASP A 236 21.13 -15.83 3.81
CA ASP A 236 20.98 -16.96 4.76
C ASP A 236 20.78 -16.49 6.21
N TRP A 237 19.94 -15.47 6.33
CA TRP A 237 19.58 -14.85 7.61
C TRP A 237 20.80 -14.50 8.48
N PHE A 238 20.82 -14.94 9.73
CA PHE A 238 21.86 -14.63 10.70
C PHE A 238 23.16 -15.46 10.51
N ASN A 239 23.25 -16.32 9.49
CA ASN A 239 24.51 -16.94 9.10
C ASN A 239 25.40 -15.95 8.32
N GLY A 240 24.80 -14.97 7.62
CA GLY A 240 25.50 -13.89 6.93
C GLY A 240 25.81 -12.69 7.82
N SER A 241 27.02 -12.11 7.67
CA SER A 241 27.43 -10.93 8.44
C SER A 241 26.61 -9.66 8.15
N VAL A 242 26.10 -9.52 6.93
CA VAL A 242 25.33 -8.34 6.49
C VAL A 242 24.07 -8.15 7.33
N ILE A 243 23.32 -9.22 7.55
CA ILE A 243 22.09 -9.19 8.36
C ILE A 243 22.37 -8.77 9.80
N TRP A 244 23.50 -9.23 10.40
CA TRP A 244 23.91 -8.78 11.74
C TRP A 244 24.19 -7.28 11.79
N TYR A 245 24.91 -6.73 10.80
CA TYR A 245 25.19 -5.28 10.77
C TYR A 245 23.89 -4.47 10.62
N VAL A 246 23.02 -4.84 9.68
CA VAL A 246 21.76 -4.11 9.47
C VAL A 246 20.85 -4.25 10.69
N SER A 247 20.77 -5.42 11.31
CA SER A 247 20.02 -5.63 12.56
C SER A 247 20.56 -4.75 13.70
N GLY A 248 21.89 -4.66 13.85
CA GLY A 248 22.51 -3.78 14.83
C GLY A 248 22.15 -2.30 14.59
N PHE A 249 22.23 -1.85 13.34
CA PHE A 249 21.83 -0.48 12.98
C PHE A 249 20.33 -0.25 13.21
N ALA A 250 19.46 -1.22 12.92
CA ALA A 250 18.02 -1.12 13.19
C ALA A 250 17.72 -0.97 14.69
N VAL A 251 18.40 -1.74 15.53
CA VAL A 251 18.28 -1.63 17.00
C VAL A 251 18.75 -0.25 17.50
N ILE A 252 19.87 0.25 16.97
CA ILE A 252 20.38 1.59 17.33
C ILE A 252 19.38 2.66 16.88
N THR A 253 18.86 2.58 15.65
CA THR A 253 17.87 3.51 15.12
C THR A 253 16.61 3.51 15.97
N LEU A 254 16.09 2.33 16.34
CA LEU A 254 14.95 2.18 17.23
C LEU A 254 15.21 2.80 18.61
N ALA A 255 16.37 2.54 19.21
CA ALA A 255 16.77 3.13 20.48
C ALA A 255 16.81 4.67 20.42
N MET A 256 17.35 5.24 19.32
CA MET A 256 17.37 6.68 19.08
C MET A 256 15.95 7.25 18.93
N ILE A 257 15.04 6.56 18.25
CA ILE A 257 13.63 6.94 18.11
C ILE A 257 12.96 6.97 19.49
N LEU A 258 13.11 5.90 20.30
CA LEU A 258 12.52 5.80 21.63
C LEU A 258 13.08 6.87 22.58
N TRP A 259 14.39 7.12 22.53
CA TRP A 259 15.02 8.18 23.30
C TRP A 259 14.46 9.57 22.93
N ARG A 260 14.31 9.87 21.62
CA ARG A 260 13.74 11.14 21.15
C ARG A 260 12.27 11.28 21.50
N MET A 261 11.49 10.20 21.44
CA MET A 261 10.07 10.21 21.83
C MET A 261 9.89 10.63 23.29
N ASN A 262 10.80 10.26 24.17
CA ASN A 262 10.70 10.58 25.59
C ASN A 262 11.29 11.95 25.95
N ASN A 263 12.36 12.37 25.25
CA ASN A 263 13.09 13.58 25.63
C ASN A 263 12.72 14.82 24.80
N ASN A 264 12.13 14.64 23.61
CA ASN A 264 11.79 15.78 22.77
C ASN A 264 10.43 16.37 23.18
N ARG A 265 10.33 17.70 23.27
CA ARG A 265 9.08 18.39 23.60
C ARG A 265 7.98 18.16 22.56
N HIS A 266 8.38 18.03 21.29
CA HIS A 266 7.48 17.79 20.17
C HIS A 266 8.02 16.62 19.32
N PRO A 267 7.90 15.38 19.82
CA PRO A 267 8.43 14.23 19.10
C PRO A 267 7.67 14.01 17.79
N TYR A 268 8.35 13.44 16.80
CA TYR A 268 7.76 13.12 15.49
C TYR A 268 6.52 12.22 15.63
N ILE A 269 6.63 11.16 16.42
CA ILE A 269 5.50 10.33 16.86
C ILE A 269 5.35 10.52 18.37
N SER A 270 4.16 10.94 18.81
CA SER A 270 3.88 11.13 20.23
C SER A 270 3.68 9.78 20.93
N PRO A 271 4.24 9.57 22.14
CA PRO A 271 3.94 8.39 22.96
C PRO A 271 2.44 8.17 23.21
N ARG A 272 1.65 9.25 23.20
CA ARG A 272 0.18 9.19 23.35
C ARG A 272 -0.52 8.40 22.25
N VAL A 273 0.06 8.34 21.07
CA VAL A 273 -0.48 7.52 19.96
C VAL A 273 -0.57 6.06 20.37
N PHE A 274 0.47 5.54 21.05
CA PHE A 274 0.50 4.14 21.51
C PHE A 274 -0.53 3.83 22.58
N THR A 275 -0.93 4.82 23.42
CA THR A 275 -2.02 4.64 24.36
C THR A 275 -3.38 4.59 23.67
N SER A 276 -3.57 5.37 22.60
CA SER A 276 -4.77 5.32 21.75
C SER A 276 -4.87 3.97 21.01
N PHE A 277 -3.75 3.38 20.60
CA PHE A 277 -3.70 2.02 20.03
C PHE A 277 -4.12 0.92 21.01
N ARG A 278 -4.27 1.19 22.29
CA ARG A 278 -4.69 0.17 23.27
C ARG A 278 -5.97 -0.56 22.86
N PHE A 279 -6.90 0.12 22.22
CA PHE A 279 -8.17 -0.45 21.76
C PHE A 279 -8.02 -1.14 20.38
N VAL A 280 -7.03 -0.74 19.59
CA VAL A 280 -6.80 -1.23 18.22
C VAL A 280 -5.72 -2.33 18.19
N LYS A 281 -4.96 -2.53 19.27
CA LYS A 281 -3.88 -3.54 19.33
C LYS A 281 -4.24 -4.90 18.74
N PRO A 282 -5.39 -5.51 19.10
CA PRO A 282 -5.75 -6.82 18.53
C PRO A 282 -5.99 -6.72 17.01
N ILE A 283 -6.55 -5.61 16.56
CA ILE A 283 -6.78 -5.37 15.12
C ILE A 283 -5.44 -5.21 14.39
N LEU A 284 -4.44 -4.55 15.00
CA LEU A 284 -3.10 -4.43 14.41
C LEU A 284 -2.41 -5.78 14.20
N VAL A 285 -2.57 -6.72 15.14
CA VAL A 285 -2.06 -8.09 14.96
C VAL A 285 -2.76 -8.78 13.79
N LEU A 286 -4.08 -8.64 13.70
CA LEU A 286 -4.86 -9.20 12.58
C LEU A 286 -4.46 -8.57 11.23
N ILE A 287 -4.08 -7.29 11.22
CA ILE A 287 -3.56 -6.60 10.02
C ILE A 287 -2.24 -7.26 9.56
N ILE A 288 -1.29 -7.45 10.46
CA ILE A 288 0.00 -8.07 10.11
C ILE A 288 -0.20 -9.46 9.53
N ILE A 289 -1.07 -10.28 10.15
CA ILE A 289 -1.37 -11.61 9.65
C ILE A 289 -2.09 -11.55 8.29
N TYR A 290 -3.03 -10.62 8.14
CA TYR A 290 -3.73 -10.41 6.87
C TYR A 290 -2.76 -10.02 5.74
N GLU A 291 -1.84 -9.08 5.99
CA GLU A 291 -0.86 -8.66 5.00
C GLU A 291 0.16 -9.76 4.69
N ALA A 292 0.54 -10.55 5.69
CA ALA A 292 1.34 -11.74 5.46
C ALA A 292 0.64 -12.74 4.52
N VAL A 293 -0.69 -12.89 4.65
CA VAL A 293 -1.48 -13.70 3.70
C VAL A 293 -1.50 -13.05 2.31
N MET A 294 -1.63 -11.72 2.22
CA MET A 294 -1.59 -11.02 0.93
C MET A 294 -0.22 -11.10 0.24
N GLY A 295 0.85 -11.37 0.97
CA GLY A 295 2.17 -11.68 0.40
C GLY A 295 2.17 -12.89 -0.55
N THR A 296 1.10 -13.71 -0.57
CA THR A 296 0.92 -14.78 -1.57
C THR A 296 0.91 -14.24 -3.00
N GLU A 297 0.47 -12.99 -3.20
CA GLU A 297 0.46 -12.31 -4.50
C GLU A 297 1.86 -12.18 -5.09
N TYR A 298 2.82 -11.78 -4.29
CA TYR A 298 4.17 -11.46 -4.73
C TYR A 298 5.09 -12.67 -4.86
N VAL A 299 4.74 -13.82 -4.28
CA VAL A 299 5.59 -15.01 -4.29
C VAL A 299 4.87 -16.22 -4.87
N LEU A 300 3.78 -16.67 -4.23
CA LEU A 300 3.14 -17.92 -4.63
C LEU A 300 2.40 -17.80 -5.97
N GLU A 301 1.71 -16.68 -6.18
CA GLU A 301 0.97 -16.45 -7.41
C GLU A 301 1.92 -16.23 -8.57
N GLU A 302 2.97 -15.44 -8.38
CA GLU A 302 4.01 -15.19 -9.38
C GLU A 302 4.70 -16.50 -9.82
N VAL A 303 5.21 -17.28 -8.86
CA VAL A 303 5.84 -18.60 -9.14
C VAL A 303 4.86 -19.56 -9.84
N PHE A 304 3.59 -19.56 -9.42
CA PHE A 304 2.59 -20.39 -10.08
C PHE A 304 2.33 -19.97 -11.53
N LEU A 305 2.21 -18.67 -11.79
CA LEU A 305 1.93 -18.16 -13.15
C LEU A 305 3.13 -18.31 -14.08
N GLU A 306 4.33 -18.01 -13.60
CA GLU A 306 5.53 -17.96 -14.42
C GLU A 306 6.24 -19.34 -14.53
N GLU A 307 6.45 -20.04 -13.42
CA GLU A 307 7.21 -21.29 -13.42
C GLU A 307 6.34 -22.53 -13.67
N CYS A 308 5.08 -22.52 -13.23
CA CYS A 308 4.18 -23.67 -13.42
C CYS A 308 3.39 -23.58 -14.72
N LEU A 309 2.86 -22.39 -15.06
CA LEU A 309 2.00 -22.19 -16.22
C LEU A 309 2.74 -21.60 -17.45
N ASP A 310 4.00 -21.15 -17.29
CA ASP A 310 4.80 -20.46 -18.31
C ASP A 310 4.09 -19.22 -18.90
N TYR A 311 3.38 -18.47 -18.07
CA TYR A 311 2.73 -17.25 -18.54
C TYR A 311 3.75 -16.11 -18.65
N ASP A 312 3.67 -15.39 -19.76
CA ASP A 312 4.47 -14.19 -19.99
C ASP A 312 3.91 -12.98 -19.20
N THR A 313 4.72 -11.96 -19.06
CA THR A 313 4.39 -10.72 -18.31
C THR A 313 3.08 -10.09 -18.77
N TRP A 314 2.80 -10.12 -20.10
CA TRP A 314 1.55 -9.56 -20.62
C TRP A 314 0.32 -10.41 -20.27
N THR A 315 0.45 -11.72 -20.28
CA THR A 315 -0.62 -12.63 -19.84
C THR A 315 -0.90 -12.45 -18.36
N ASN A 316 0.15 -12.30 -17.53
CA ASN A 316 0.01 -11.99 -16.10
C ASN A 316 -0.69 -10.65 -15.89
N ALA A 317 -0.36 -9.61 -16.65
CA ALA A 317 -1.02 -8.31 -16.59
C ALA A 317 -2.54 -8.38 -16.87
N ARG A 318 -2.98 -9.30 -17.72
CA ARG A 318 -4.41 -9.51 -18.00
C ARG A 318 -5.17 -10.05 -16.78
N LEU A 319 -4.50 -10.73 -15.87
CA LEU A 319 -5.08 -11.22 -14.62
C LEU A 319 -5.30 -10.12 -13.58
N VAL A 320 -4.77 -8.92 -13.78
CA VAL A 320 -5.06 -7.74 -12.94
C VAL A 320 -6.51 -7.26 -13.12
N TRP A 321 -7.15 -7.49 -14.26
CA TRP A 321 -8.54 -7.08 -14.50
C TRP A 321 -9.54 -7.67 -13.50
N PRO A 322 -9.58 -8.99 -13.24
CA PRO A 322 -10.44 -9.57 -12.20
C PRO A 322 -10.18 -8.96 -10.82
N VAL A 323 -8.92 -8.70 -10.46
CA VAL A 323 -8.54 -8.06 -9.19
C VAL A 323 -9.10 -6.65 -9.12
N TRP A 324 -8.98 -5.86 -10.20
CA TRP A 324 -9.53 -4.51 -10.27
C TRP A 324 -11.05 -4.49 -10.11
N VAL A 325 -11.76 -5.37 -10.79
CA VAL A 325 -13.23 -5.51 -10.64
C VAL A 325 -13.58 -5.93 -9.20
N GLY A 326 -12.82 -6.85 -8.61
CA GLY A 326 -12.96 -7.24 -7.21
C GLY A 326 -12.73 -6.08 -6.24
N ASN A 327 -11.72 -5.26 -6.48
CA ASN A 327 -11.43 -4.05 -5.70
C ASN A 327 -12.61 -3.07 -5.73
N ILE A 328 -13.16 -2.80 -6.91
CA ILE A 328 -14.34 -1.91 -7.06
C ILE A 328 -15.55 -2.50 -6.33
N ALA A 329 -15.80 -3.80 -6.50
CA ALA A 329 -16.90 -4.48 -5.83
C ALA A 329 -16.78 -4.41 -4.30
N GLY A 330 -15.59 -4.68 -3.75
CA GLY A 330 -15.34 -4.60 -2.31
C GLY A 330 -15.46 -3.18 -1.76
N CYS A 331 -14.99 -2.16 -2.51
CA CYS A 331 -15.20 -0.75 -2.15
C CYS A 331 -16.69 -0.38 -2.16
N ALA A 332 -17.46 -0.83 -3.16
CA ALA A 332 -18.90 -0.60 -3.24
C ALA A 332 -19.65 -1.30 -2.09
N VAL A 333 -19.30 -2.54 -1.79
CA VAL A 333 -19.85 -3.28 -0.64
C VAL A 333 -19.56 -2.53 0.65
N SER A 334 -18.32 -2.08 0.85
CA SER A 334 -17.92 -1.33 2.04
C SER A 334 -18.68 -0.01 2.17
N PHE A 335 -18.87 0.73 1.05
CA PHE A 335 -19.63 1.97 1.01
C PHE A 335 -21.10 1.76 1.41
N VAL A 336 -21.76 0.78 0.79
CA VAL A 336 -23.16 0.46 1.08
C VAL A 336 -23.29 -0.03 2.52
N TRP A 337 -22.38 -0.89 2.97
CA TRP A 337 -22.39 -1.44 4.33
C TRP A 337 -22.28 -0.36 5.40
N MET A 338 -21.34 0.55 5.26
CA MET A 338 -21.12 1.63 6.24
C MET A 338 -22.24 2.68 6.24
N ARG A 339 -22.90 2.87 5.11
CA ARG A 339 -23.98 3.87 4.97
C ARG A 339 -25.34 3.37 5.43
N LEU A 340 -25.70 2.13 5.07
CA LEU A 340 -27.04 1.59 5.33
C LEU A 340 -27.20 1.04 6.74
N VAL A 341 -26.13 0.65 7.39
CA VAL A 341 -26.20 -0.11 8.63
C VAL A 341 -25.57 0.64 9.79
N ASN A 342 -26.31 1.57 10.37
CA ASN A 342 -25.94 2.36 11.55
C ASN A 342 -25.56 1.52 12.81
N ARG A 343 -25.73 0.20 12.78
CA ARG A 343 -25.50 -0.71 13.93
C ARG A 343 -24.40 -1.73 13.68
N PHE A 344 -23.76 -1.77 12.50
CA PHE A 344 -22.68 -2.72 12.25
C PHE A 344 -21.35 -2.20 12.81
N THR A 345 -20.76 -3.03 13.64
CA THR A 345 -19.36 -2.88 14.03
C THR A 345 -18.48 -3.12 12.79
N TYR A 346 -17.40 -2.39 12.66
CA TYR A 346 -16.38 -2.58 11.60
C TYR A 346 -15.91 -4.04 11.51
N VAL A 347 -15.90 -4.72 12.64
CA VAL A 347 -15.53 -6.14 12.75
C VAL A 347 -16.33 -7.04 11.81
N ARG A 348 -17.62 -6.75 11.57
CA ARG A 348 -18.41 -7.56 10.63
C ARG A 348 -18.02 -7.36 9.17
N LEU A 349 -17.60 -6.14 8.80
CA LEU A 349 -16.98 -5.92 7.49
C LEU A 349 -15.65 -6.69 7.39
N GLY A 350 -14.88 -6.74 8.48
CA GLY A 350 -13.68 -7.56 8.59
C GLY A 350 -13.97 -9.06 8.42
N ILE A 351 -15.04 -9.58 9.03
CA ILE A 351 -15.47 -10.97 8.83
C ILE A 351 -15.79 -11.23 7.36
N LEU A 352 -16.55 -10.35 6.71
CA LEU A 352 -16.87 -10.48 5.28
C LEU A 352 -15.61 -10.44 4.41
N GLY A 353 -14.71 -9.49 4.63
CA GLY A 353 -13.44 -9.41 3.91
C GLY A 353 -12.58 -10.66 4.10
N THR A 354 -12.52 -11.20 5.33
CA THR A 354 -11.80 -12.44 5.61
C THR A 354 -12.47 -13.67 4.98
N CYS A 355 -13.79 -13.68 4.83
CA CYS A 355 -14.48 -14.73 4.07
C CYS A 355 -14.06 -14.69 2.58
N PHE A 356 -13.99 -13.50 1.96
CA PHE A 356 -13.50 -13.38 0.59
C PHE A 356 -12.04 -13.84 0.47
N LEU A 357 -11.19 -13.48 1.44
CA LEU A 357 -9.80 -13.93 1.49
C LEU A 357 -9.70 -15.47 1.59
N GLY A 358 -10.50 -16.08 2.46
CA GLY A 358 -10.58 -17.53 2.58
C GLY A 358 -11.05 -18.20 1.28
N LEU A 359 -12.05 -17.62 0.59
CA LEU A 359 -12.51 -18.12 -0.70
C LEU A 359 -11.39 -18.02 -1.76
N TYR A 360 -10.63 -16.93 -1.80
CA TYR A 360 -9.46 -16.80 -2.67
C TYR A 360 -8.46 -17.94 -2.43
N VAL A 361 -8.02 -18.10 -1.18
CA VAL A 361 -6.96 -19.08 -0.85
C VAL A 361 -7.42 -20.53 -1.09
N VAL A 362 -8.65 -20.85 -0.69
CA VAL A 362 -9.20 -22.21 -0.89
C VAL A 362 -9.39 -22.52 -2.37
N THR A 363 -9.90 -21.58 -3.17
CA THR A 363 -10.05 -21.79 -4.61
C THR A 363 -8.69 -21.93 -5.28
N MET A 364 -7.67 -21.13 -4.92
CA MET A 364 -6.30 -21.29 -5.42
C MET A 364 -5.72 -22.65 -5.07
N TYR A 365 -5.88 -23.13 -3.84
CA TYR A 365 -5.42 -24.47 -3.43
C TYR A 365 -5.91 -25.58 -4.37
N PHE A 366 -7.18 -25.52 -4.81
CA PHE A 366 -7.73 -26.52 -5.71
C PHE A 366 -7.33 -26.31 -7.18
N LEU A 367 -7.05 -25.05 -7.59
CA LEU A 367 -6.73 -24.70 -8.95
C LEU A 367 -5.22 -24.84 -9.28
N VAL A 368 -4.34 -24.91 -8.28
CA VAL A 368 -2.90 -25.10 -8.54
C VAL A 368 -2.67 -26.49 -9.16
N THR A 369 -2.53 -26.48 -10.49
CA THR A 369 -2.27 -27.64 -11.35
C THR A 369 -1.36 -27.22 -12.51
N PRO A 370 -0.51 -28.11 -13.07
CA PRO A 370 0.41 -27.76 -14.15
C PRO A 370 -0.24 -27.33 -15.46
N ALA A 371 -1.54 -27.60 -15.62
CA ALA A 371 -2.30 -27.24 -16.82
C ALA A 371 -3.63 -26.61 -16.38
N LEU A 372 -3.69 -25.29 -16.40
CA LEU A 372 -4.86 -24.52 -16.03
C LEU A 372 -5.16 -23.46 -17.09
N ASN A 373 -6.45 -23.29 -17.43
CA ASN A 373 -6.89 -22.19 -18.28
C ASN A 373 -6.91 -20.87 -17.47
N MET A 374 -6.43 -19.80 -18.07
CA MET A 374 -6.39 -18.46 -17.47
C MET A 374 -7.74 -18.00 -16.90
N GLU A 375 -8.84 -18.36 -17.56
CA GLU A 375 -10.19 -17.99 -17.15
C GLU A 375 -10.60 -18.55 -15.79
N ALA A 376 -10.06 -19.70 -15.39
CA ALA A 376 -10.32 -20.31 -14.09
C ALA A 376 -9.78 -19.46 -12.93
N LEU A 377 -8.75 -18.65 -13.18
CA LEU A 377 -8.13 -17.74 -12.20
C LEU A 377 -8.96 -16.46 -11.95
N TRP A 378 -9.91 -16.14 -12.82
CA TRP A 378 -10.69 -14.89 -12.68
C TRP A 378 -11.48 -14.83 -11.38
N LEU A 379 -12.09 -15.95 -10.98
CA LEU A 379 -12.90 -16.01 -9.77
C LEU A 379 -12.07 -15.84 -8.48
N PRO A 380 -11.00 -16.59 -8.24
CA PRO A 380 -10.17 -16.38 -7.05
C PRO A 380 -9.55 -14.97 -7.01
N LEU A 381 -9.07 -14.44 -8.12
CA LEU A 381 -8.47 -13.10 -8.18
C LEU A 381 -9.51 -12.00 -7.89
N PHE A 382 -10.74 -12.17 -8.35
CA PHE A 382 -11.85 -11.29 -7.96
C PHE A 382 -12.06 -11.30 -6.43
N PHE A 383 -12.07 -12.48 -5.79
CA PHE A 383 -12.19 -12.56 -4.33
C PHE A 383 -11.00 -11.92 -3.60
N ARG A 384 -9.78 -12.05 -4.13
CA ARG A 384 -8.59 -11.38 -3.59
C ARG A 384 -8.78 -9.85 -3.58
N GLY A 385 -9.17 -9.27 -4.70
CA GLY A 385 -9.43 -7.83 -4.78
C GLY A 385 -10.56 -7.37 -3.83
N ALA A 386 -11.67 -8.10 -3.77
CA ALA A 386 -12.77 -7.79 -2.87
C ALA A 386 -12.36 -7.89 -1.38
N ALA A 387 -11.53 -8.88 -1.02
CA ALA A 387 -10.97 -9.03 0.32
C ALA A 387 -10.09 -7.84 0.69
N TYR A 388 -9.14 -7.49 -0.20
CA TYR A 388 -8.20 -6.39 0.02
C TYR A 388 -8.92 -5.07 0.31
N SER A 389 -9.85 -4.68 -0.54
CA SER A 389 -10.58 -3.43 -0.36
C SER A 389 -11.47 -3.42 0.89
N CYS A 390 -12.19 -4.50 1.20
CA CYS A 390 -13.03 -4.58 2.40
C CYS A 390 -12.20 -4.45 3.69
N LEU A 391 -11.08 -5.17 3.78
CA LEU A 391 -10.23 -5.19 4.96
C LEU A 391 -9.46 -3.88 5.13
N SER A 392 -8.85 -3.35 4.07
CA SER A 392 -8.13 -2.08 4.12
C SER A 392 -9.03 -0.91 4.54
N ILE A 393 -10.26 -0.82 4.00
CA ILE A 393 -11.23 0.21 4.39
C ILE A 393 -11.65 0.02 5.84
N MET A 394 -11.93 -1.21 6.28
CA MET A 394 -12.29 -1.49 7.66
C MET A 394 -11.19 -1.05 8.64
N PHE A 395 -9.93 -1.36 8.34
CA PHE A 395 -8.81 -0.97 9.17
C PHE A 395 -8.64 0.54 9.22
N MET A 396 -8.73 1.22 8.07
CA MET A 396 -8.56 2.67 7.97
C MET A 396 -9.63 3.43 8.75
N VAL A 397 -10.90 3.02 8.65
CA VAL A 397 -12.00 3.64 9.39
C VAL A 397 -11.88 3.34 10.90
N SER A 398 -11.50 2.11 11.27
CA SER A 398 -11.29 1.75 12.68
C SER A 398 -10.17 2.59 13.32
N LEU A 399 -9.09 2.83 12.58
CA LEU A 399 -7.99 3.68 13.02
C LEU A 399 -8.45 5.13 13.22
N HIS A 400 -9.18 5.68 12.24
CA HIS A 400 -9.70 7.05 12.32
C HIS A 400 -10.63 7.27 13.52
N ASP A 401 -11.56 6.32 13.75
CA ASP A 401 -12.54 6.44 14.83
C ASP A 401 -11.92 6.19 16.23
N SER A 402 -10.72 5.61 16.31
CA SER A 402 -10.02 5.34 17.57
C SER A 402 -9.08 6.45 18.04
N MET A 403 -8.82 7.45 17.20
CA MET A 403 -7.82 8.48 17.46
C MET A 403 -8.37 9.89 17.29
N ASP A 404 -7.81 10.83 18.07
CA ASP A 404 -8.01 12.24 17.83
C ASP A 404 -7.37 12.68 16.51
N PHE A 405 -7.94 13.67 15.86
CA PHE A 405 -7.46 14.17 14.57
C PHE A 405 -5.96 14.54 14.55
N GLN A 406 -5.43 15.07 15.65
CA GLN A 406 -4.01 15.43 15.77
C GLN A 406 -3.08 14.21 15.73
N HIS A 407 -3.53 13.08 16.26
CA HIS A 407 -2.74 11.84 16.36
C HIS A 407 -3.02 10.87 15.21
N PHE A 408 -4.11 11.11 14.46
CA PHE A 408 -4.52 10.21 13.36
C PHE A 408 -3.42 10.01 12.31
N PHE A 409 -2.75 11.08 11.87
CA PHE A 409 -1.70 10.98 10.85
C PHE A 409 -0.41 10.32 11.36
N GLN A 410 -0.14 10.48 12.66
CA GLN A 410 0.95 9.72 13.32
C GLN A 410 0.59 8.23 13.43
N GLY A 411 -0.65 7.94 13.80
CA GLY A 411 -1.19 6.59 13.81
C GLY A 411 -1.19 5.94 12.41
N LEU A 412 -1.52 6.73 11.39
CA LEU A 412 -1.51 6.28 10.00
C LEU A 412 -0.08 5.93 9.52
N SER A 413 0.93 6.67 9.96
CA SER A 413 2.33 6.34 9.69
C SER A 413 2.74 4.98 10.29
N ILE A 414 2.37 4.73 11.55
CA ILE A 414 2.61 3.43 12.21
C ILE A 414 1.82 2.32 11.52
N PHE A 415 0.56 2.58 11.20
CA PHE A 415 -0.30 1.64 10.50
C PHE A 415 0.33 1.20 9.17
N ASN A 416 0.75 2.16 8.34
CA ASN A 416 1.36 1.83 7.04
C ASN A 416 2.70 1.11 7.18
N MET A 417 3.50 1.40 8.22
CA MET A 417 4.69 0.62 8.52
C MET A 417 4.34 -0.85 8.80
N LEU A 418 3.35 -1.09 9.65
CA LEU A 418 2.95 -2.45 10.01
C LEU A 418 2.25 -3.18 8.86
N HIS A 419 1.44 -2.47 8.11
CA HIS A 419 0.65 -3.00 7.01
C HIS A 419 1.54 -3.30 5.79
N MET A 420 2.14 -2.28 5.19
CA MET A 420 2.78 -2.41 3.89
C MET A 420 4.24 -2.88 3.97
N VAL A 421 4.99 -2.44 5.01
CA VAL A 421 6.42 -2.76 5.10
C VAL A 421 6.64 -4.06 5.86
N ILE A 422 6.13 -4.18 7.07
CA ILE A 422 6.41 -5.36 7.91
C ILE A 422 5.54 -6.56 7.47
N GLY A 423 4.24 -6.38 7.33
CA GLY A 423 3.31 -7.48 7.02
C GLY A 423 3.61 -8.12 5.65
N GLY A 424 3.73 -7.31 4.61
CA GLY A 424 4.05 -7.78 3.26
C GLY A 424 5.41 -8.49 3.20
N CYS A 425 6.47 -7.89 3.74
CA CYS A 425 7.80 -8.50 3.74
C CYS A 425 7.86 -9.82 4.53
N ILE A 426 7.18 -9.91 5.69
CA ILE A 426 7.10 -11.17 6.45
C ILE A 426 6.46 -12.27 5.60
N GLY A 427 5.37 -11.95 4.90
CA GLY A 427 4.70 -12.90 4.01
C GLY A 427 5.63 -13.38 2.90
N CYS A 428 6.26 -12.46 2.19
CA CYS A 428 7.21 -12.78 1.11
C CYS A 428 8.37 -13.65 1.60
N ALA A 429 9.02 -13.28 2.70
CA ALA A 429 10.12 -14.05 3.28
C ALA A 429 9.70 -15.48 3.66
N PHE A 430 8.52 -15.61 4.31
CA PHE A 430 7.98 -16.90 4.71
C PHE A 430 7.67 -17.80 3.50
N TYR A 431 7.06 -17.24 2.45
CA TYR A 431 6.71 -18.04 1.26
C TYR A 431 7.93 -18.43 0.44
N THR A 432 8.91 -17.54 0.30
CA THR A 432 10.17 -17.88 -0.40
C THR A 432 10.91 -19.01 0.30
N GLU A 433 11.06 -18.93 1.62
CA GLU A 433 11.67 -20.01 2.40
C GLU A 433 10.85 -21.31 2.34
N GLY A 434 9.52 -21.18 2.44
CA GLY A 434 8.61 -22.31 2.32
C GLY A 434 8.70 -23.00 0.95
N LEU A 435 8.79 -22.26 -0.15
CA LEU A 435 8.96 -22.81 -1.49
C LEU A 435 10.25 -23.62 -1.57
N ASN A 436 11.38 -23.07 -1.11
CA ASN A 436 12.66 -23.75 -1.11
C ASN A 436 12.61 -25.05 -0.29
N HIS A 437 12.00 -24.98 0.90
CA HIS A 437 11.86 -26.15 1.78
C HIS A 437 11.04 -27.27 1.14
N TYR A 438 9.83 -26.94 0.67
CA TYR A 438 8.93 -27.95 0.09
C TYR A 438 9.40 -28.46 -1.28
N ALA A 439 10.10 -27.64 -2.07
CA ALA A 439 10.74 -28.08 -3.29
C ALA A 439 11.85 -29.12 -2.98
N ALA A 440 12.70 -28.85 -2.01
CA ALA A 440 13.72 -29.80 -1.56
C ALA A 440 13.10 -31.09 -0.97
N GLU A 441 12.01 -30.98 -0.23
CA GLU A 441 11.26 -32.12 0.31
C GLU A 441 10.63 -32.97 -0.80
N ALA A 442 10.04 -32.36 -1.83
CA ALA A 442 9.44 -33.06 -2.96
C ALA A 442 10.48 -33.89 -3.74
N VAL A 443 11.67 -33.33 -3.96
CA VAL A 443 12.78 -34.08 -4.58
C VAL A 443 13.21 -35.25 -3.70
N ARG A 444 13.36 -35.03 -2.39
CA ARG A 444 13.89 -36.05 -1.46
C ARG A 444 12.92 -37.22 -1.23
N ASN A 445 11.64 -36.90 -0.98
CA ASN A 445 10.68 -37.89 -0.50
C ASN A 445 9.90 -38.55 -1.63
N PHE A 446 9.64 -37.85 -2.71
CA PHE A 446 8.82 -38.34 -3.84
C PHE A 446 9.62 -38.67 -5.07
N LEU A 447 10.95 -38.40 -5.10
CA LEU A 447 11.84 -38.61 -6.24
C LEU A 447 11.31 -37.97 -7.54
N ILE A 448 10.57 -36.86 -7.40
CA ILE A 448 10.05 -36.11 -8.55
C ILE A 448 11.23 -35.34 -9.16
N THR A 449 11.38 -35.46 -10.49
CA THR A 449 12.46 -34.81 -11.23
C THR A 449 11.95 -33.67 -12.13
N ASP A 450 10.65 -33.60 -12.37
CA ASP A 450 10.02 -32.54 -13.16
C ASP A 450 9.87 -31.27 -12.33
N SER A 451 10.57 -30.21 -12.76
CA SER A 451 10.62 -28.92 -12.07
C SER A 451 9.24 -28.29 -11.89
N LYS A 452 8.39 -28.36 -12.92
CA LYS A 452 7.03 -27.79 -12.86
C LYS A 452 6.16 -28.48 -11.82
N THR A 453 6.22 -29.82 -11.79
CA THR A 453 5.47 -30.61 -10.80
C THR A 453 5.94 -30.34 -9.38
N ILE A 454 7.26 -30.19 -9.17
CA ILE A 454 7.85 -29.83 -7.88
C ILE A 454 7.31 -28.48 -7.42
N MET A 455 7.37 -27.46 -8.27
CA MET A 455 6.91 -26.09 -7.93
C MET A 455 5.41 -26.06 -7.68
N CYS A 456 4.59 -26.70 -8.52
CA CYS A 456 3.15 -26.78 -8.29
C CYS A 456 2.80 -27.45 -6.95
N LEU A 457 3.51 -28.52 -6.57
CA LEU A 457 3.27 -29.22 -5.30
C LEU A 457 3.64 -28.32 -4.13
N SER A 458 4.77 -27.61 -4.22
CA SER A 458 5.24 -26.69 -3.19
C SER A 458 4.28 -25.51 -2.99
N VAL A 459 3.85 -24.86 -4.08
CA VAL A 459 2.85 -23.79 -4.08
C VAL A 459 1.52 -24.27 -3.49
N LYS A 460 1.04 -25.45 -3.91
CA LYS A 460 -0.20 -26.02 -3.39
C LYS A 460 -0.14 -26.29 -1.90
N THR A 461 0.98 -26.84 -1.41
CA THR A 461 1.19 -27.12 0.02
C THR A 461 1.15 -25.83 0.83
N LEU A 462 1.79 -24.77 0.35
CA LEU A 462 1.78 -23.47 1.01
C LEU A 462 0.38 -22.83 1.01
N TYR A 463 -0.38 -22.88 -0.09
CA TYR A 463 -1.79 -22.45 -0.08
C TYR A 463 -2.62 -23.22 0.95
N GLY A 464 -2.35 -24.50 1.16
CA GLY A 464 -2.96 -25.30 2.23
C GLY A 464 -2.70 -24.70 3.62
N TRP A 465 -1.44 -24.35 3.93
CA TRP A 465 -1.10 -23.69 5.20
C TRP A 465 -1.74 -22.32 5.34
N VAL A 466 -1.76 -21.54 4.27
CA VAL A 466 -2.41 -20.22 4.25
C VAL A 466 -3.91 -20.34 4.52
N ALA A 467 -4.57 -21.39 4.05
CA ALA A 467 -5.98 -21.63 4.35
C ALA A 467 -6.24 -21.78 5.86
N PHE A 468 -5.35 -22.47 6.59
CA PHE A 468 -5.44 -22.53 8.05
C PHE A 468 -5.23 -21.18 8.71
N VAL A 469 -4.32 -20.36 8.21
CA VAL A 469 -4.11 -18.99 8.71
C VAL A 469 -5.35 -18.13 8.47
N CYS A 470 -5.99 -18.23 7.29
CA CYS A 470 -7.25 -17.53 7.00
C CYS A 470 -8.38 -17.98 7.94
N ALA A 471 -8.48 -19.27 8.24
CA ALA A 471 -9.46 -19.78 9.21
C ALA A 471 -9.19 -19.21 10.62
N ALA A 472 -7.93 -19.14 11.04
CA ALA A 472 -7.55 -18.54 12.33
C ALA A 472 -7.88 -17.04 12.38
N LEU A 473 -7.64 -16.30 11.28
CA LEU A 473 -8.05 -14.90 11.14
C LEU A 473 -9.56 -14.73 11.28
N LEU A 474 -10.33 -15.58 10.62
CA LEU A 474 -11.79 -15.54 10.67
C LEU A 474 -12.29 -15.77 12.10
N ILE A 475 -11.74 -16.77 12.79
CA ILE A 475 -12.03 -17.05 14.21
C ILE A 475 -11.66 -15.84 15.06
N GLY A 476 -10.49 -15.23 14.82
CA GLY A 476 -10.04 -14.00 15.49
C GLY A 476 -11.08 -12.88 15.37
N PHE A 477 -11.53 -12.55 14.16
CA PHE A 477 -12.56 -11.55 13.94
C PHE A 477 -13.90 -11.91 14.59
N MET A 478 -14.31 -13.18 14.54
CA MET A 478 -15.54 -13.64 15.20
C MET A 478 -15.46 -13.50 16.73
N MET A 479 -14.32 -13.79 17.34
CA MET A 479 -14.10 -13.58 18.78
C MET A 479 -14.21 -12.10 19.19
N PHE A 480 -13.85 -11.18 18.31
CA PHE A 480 -14.04 -9.73 18.54
C PHE A 480 -15.50 -9.28 18.41
N ASP A 481 -16.32 -9.92 17.58
CA ASP A 481 -17.77 -9.62 17.44
C ASP A 481 -18.65 -10.32 18.49
N SER A 482 -18.06 -11.10 19.44
CA SER A 482 -18.83 -11.84 20.42
C SER A 482 -19.66 -10.95 21.34
N PRO A 483 -20.90 -11.34 21.73
CA PRO A 483 -21.79 -10.54 22.57
C PRO A 483 -21.21 -10.25 23.97
N ILE A 484 -20.33 -11.11 24.47
CA ILE A 484 -19.65 -10.92 25.79
C ILE A 484 -18.80 -9.66 25.83
N ARG A 485 -18.27 -9.20 24.70
CA ARG A 485 -17.50 -7.94 24.59
C ARG A 485 -18.36 -6.72 24.22
N ARG A 486 -19.56 -6.93 23.67
CA ARG A 486 -20.49 -5.82 23.33
C ARG A 486 -20.98 -5.04 24.54
N ASP A 487 -21.14 -5.67 25.71
CA ASP A 487 -21.59 -5.00 26.92
C ASP A 487 -20.49 -4.16 27.61
N ARG A 488 -19.24 -4.35 27.28
CA ARG A 488 -18.18 -3.44 27.70
C ARG A 488 -18.16 -2.27 26.70
N LYS A 489 -18.43 -1.05 27.17
CA LYS A 489 -18.40 0.23 26.44
C LYS A 489 -17.20 0.47 25.49
N MET A 490 -16.32 -0.52 25.33
CA MET A 490 -15.08 -0.53 24.56
C MET A 490 -15.26 -0.60 23.04
N TRP A 491 -16.46 -0.96 22.54
CA TRP A 491 -16.70 -1.20 21.11
C TRP A 491 -17.97 -0.50 20.59
N ARG A 492 -18.50 0.44 21.33
CA ARG A 492 -19.54 1.34 20.86
C ARG A 492 -18.86 2.51 20.15
N PHE A 493 -18.61 2.30 18.87
CA PHE A 493 -18.28 3.35 17.92
C PHE A 493 -19.52 3.78 17.16
#